data_6734c0fe93435eb5fa216eb38c432687
#
_entry.id   6734c0fe93435eb5fa216eb38c432687
#
_cell.length_a   1.000
_cell.length_b   1.000
_cell.length_c   1.000
_cell.angle_alpha   90.00
_cell.angle_beta   90.00
_cell.angle_gamma   90.00
#
_symmetry.space_group_name_H-M   'P 1'
#
loop_
_entity.id
_entity.type
_entity.pdbx_description
1 polymer ?
#
loop_
_entity_poly.entity_id
_entity_poly.type
_entity_poly.pdbx_seq_one_letter_code
_entity_poly.pdbx_strand_id
1 'polypeptide(L)'
;MTTDPSTARDLGEVLHPIARRLLAGRTISAGKLGVLGYLSVHGRATATTLAAIQTVSPQAIATAVRELEALGLVVRTPDSEDRRRVWIELTETGRARLTEERAVGLDWLERAIAERLDAQERVHLDNALPALRKLIEGGPVE
;
A
#
# COMPACT_ATOMS: atom_id res chain seq x y z
N MET A 1 20.01 9.03 20.81
CA MET A 1 20.14 9.86 19.60
C MET A 1 18.77 10.41 19.26
N THR A 2 18.59 11.70 19.45
CA THR A 2 17.32 12.37 19.21
C THR A 2 17.22 12.75 17.74
N THR A 3 16.19 12.25 17.05
CA THR A 3 15.86 12.72 15.71
C THR A 3 15.45 14.18 15.82
N ASP A 4 16.00 15.03 14.96
CA ASP A 4 15.57 16.41 14.87
C ASP A 4 14.07 16.44 14.51
N PRO A 5 13.20 17.04 15.35
CA PRO A 5 11.79 17.11 15.06
C PRO A 5 11.45 17.79 13.72
N SER A 6 12.36 18.59 13.20
CA SER A 6 12.20 19.25 11.90
C SER A 6 12.26 18.24 10.76
N THR A 7 13.17 17.26 10.77
CA THR A 7 13.32 16.25 9.72
C THR A 7 12.04 15.44 9.54
N ALA A 8 11.41 14.99 10.63
CA ALA A 8 10.16 14.22 10.56
C ALA A 8 9.02 15.05 9.98
N ARG A 9 8.92 16.31 10.40
CA ARG A 9 7.91 17.24 9.88
C ARG A 9 8.10 17.50 8.39
N ASP A 10 9.30 17.89 8.01
CA ASP A 10 9.62 18.23 6.62
C ASP A 10 9.41 17.03 5.70
N LEU A 11 9.83 15.84 6.13
CA LEU A 11 9.60 14.61 5.38
C LEU A 11 8.11 14.33 5.21
N GLY A 12 7.32 14.46 6.28
CA GLY A 12 5.87 14.28 6.22
C GLY A 12 5.20 15.28 5.28
N GLU A 13 5.61 16.55 5.30
CA GLU A 13 5.09 17.59 4.42
C GLU A 13 5.39 17.32 2.95
N VAL A 14 6.53 16.72 2.63
CA VAL A 14 6.92 16.35 1.27
C VAL A 14 6.23 15.06 0.82
N LEU A 15 6.19 14.05 1.68
CA LEU A 15 5.61 12.75 1.33
C LEU A 15 4.10 12.81 1.09
N HIS A 16 3.38 13.65 1.81
CA HIS A 16 1.92 13.75 1.71
C HIS A 16 1.43 14.13 0.29
N PRO A 17 1.93 15.21 -0.32
CA PRO A 17 1.56 15.55 -1.70
C PRO A 17 2.00 14.49 -2.72
N ILE A 18 3.18 13.89 -2.52
CA ILE A 18 3.67 12.82 -3.40
C ILE A 18 2.72 11.62 -3.35
N ALA A 19 2.33 11.19 -2.14
CA ALA A 19 1.39 10.09 -1.97
C ALA A 19 0.05 10.40 -2.63
N ARG A 20 -0.47 11.61 -2.49
CA ARG A 20 -1.71 12.03 -3.18
C ARG A 20 -1.61 11.93 -4.69
N ARG A 21 -0.47 12.35 -5.26
CA ARG A 21 -0.25 12.27 -6.70
C ARG A 21 -0.13 10.83 -7.18
N LEU A 22 0.53 9.98 -6.40
CA LEU A 22 0.62 8.54 -6.71
C LEU A 22 -0.75 7.87 -6.70
N LEU A 23 -1.67 8.32 -5.86
CA LEU A 23 -3.02 7.79 -5.74
C LEU A 23 -4.01 8.44 -6.72
N ALA A 24 -3.68 9.59 -7.31
CA ALA A 24 -4.56 10.28 -8.24
C ALA A 24 -4.80 9.45 -9.51
N GLY A 25 -6.04 9.45 -9.98
CA GLY A 25 -6.43 8.69 -11.16
C GLY A 25 -6.72 7.21 -10.90
N ARG A 26 -6.58 6.74 -9.68
CA ARG A 26 -6.94 5.38 -9.32
C ARG A 26 -8.45 5.24 -9.23
N THR A 27 -8.97 4.10 -9.68
CA THR A 27 -10.40 3.79 -9.67
C THR A 27 -10.81 3.02 -8.41
N ILE A 28 -9.84 2.53 -7.66
CA ILE A 28 -10.05 1.81 -6.40
C ILE A 28 -9.54 2.67 -5.25
N SER A 29 -10.25 2.66 -4.12
CA SER A 29 -9.87 3.43 -2.93
C SER A 29 -8.50 3.00 -2.38
N ALA A 30 -7.82 3.91 -1.68
CA ALA A 30 -6.52 3.64 -1.06
C ALA A 30 -6.59 2.44 -0.09
N GLY A 31 -7.67 2.32 0.68
CA GLY A 31 -7.87 1.20 1.60
C GLY A 31 -7.96 -0.15 0.90
N LYS A 32 -8.71 -0.22 -0.20
CA LYS A 32 -8.82 -1.44 -1.01
C LYS A 32 -7.49 -1.79 -1.68
N LEU A 33 -6.77 -0.79 -2.21
CA LEU A 33 -5.45 -1.01 -2.76
C LEU A 33 -4.46 -1.49 -1.71
N GLY A 34 -4.56 -1.01 -0.49
CA GLY A 34 -3.77 -1.48 0.64
C GLY A 34 -4.00 -2.96 0.93
N VAL A 35 -5.25 -3.42 0.87
CA VAL A 35 -5.60 -4.84 1.00
C VAL A 35 -4.97 -5.67 -0.12
N LEU A 36 -5.16 -5.26 -1.36
CA LEU A 36 -4.58 -5.97 -2.51
C LEU A 36 -3.04 -6.00 -2.43
N GLY A 37 -2.43 -4.89 -2.06
CA GLY A 37 -0.98 -4.78 -1.90
C GLY A 37 -0.45 -5.71 -0.82
N TYR A 38 -1.09 -5.75 0.33
CA TYR A 38 -0.70 -6.66 1.41
C TYR A 38 -0.78 -8.13 0.97
N LEU A 39 -1.90 -8.51 0.37
CA LEU A 39 -2.09 -9.88 -0.12
C LEU A 39 -1.07 -10.27 -1.20
N SER A 40 -0.64 -9.32 -2.02
CA SER A 40 0.35 -9.59 -3.08
C SER A 40 1.74 -9.88 -2.52
N VAL A 41 2.08 -9.29 -1.38
CA VAL A 41 3.41 -9.45 -0.74
C VAL A 41 3.42 -10.61 0.25
N HIS A 42 2.39 -10.74 1.09
CA HIS A 42 2.35 -11.67 2.23
C HIS A 42 1.51 -12.92 1.99
N GLY A 43 0.75 -12.97 0.88
CA GLY A 43 -0.17 -14.06 0.61
C GLY A 43 -1.48 -13.91 1.37
N ARG A 44 -2.24 -14.99 1.49
CA ARG A 44 -3.56 -14.99 2.12
C ARG A 44 -3.51 -14.46 3.56
N ALA A 45 -4.58 -13.80 3.95
CA ALA A 45 -4.72 -13.23 5.28
C ALA A 45 -6.17 -13.31 5.75
N THR A 46 -6.37 -13.19 7.07
CA THR A 46 -7.71 -13.06 7.65
C THR A 46 -8.15 -11.60 7.66
N ALA A 47 -9.45 -11.37 7.77
CA ALA A 47 -9.98 -10.01 7.91
C ALA A 47 -9.44 -9.31 9.16
N THR A 48 -9.25 -10.04 10.26
CA THR A 48 -8.66 -9.50 11.48
C THR A 48 -7.25 -8.96 11.25
N THR A 49 -6.41 -9.72 10.56
CA THR A 49 -5.05 -9.29 10.21
C THR A 49 -5.08 -8.05 9.32
N LEU A 50 -5.92 -8.04 8.30
CA LEU A 50 -6.05 -6.91 7.38
C LEU A 50 -6.54 -5.64 8.10
N ALA A 51 -7.49 -5.77 9.02
CA ALA A 51 -7.99 -4.64 9.81
C ALA A 51 -6.87 -4.04 10.68
N ALA A 52 -6.06 -4.88 11.32
CA ALA A 52 -4.94 -4.45 12.14
C ALA A 52 -3.88 -3.72 11.30
N ILE A 53 -3.51 -4.29 10.16
CA ILE A 53 -2.50 -3.70 9.26
C ILE A 53 -2.96 -2.35 8.71
N GLN A 54 -4.23 -2.24 8.29
CA GLN A 54 -4.79 -1.01 7.75
C GLN A 54 -5.18 0.01 8.82
N THR A 55 -5.14 -0.37 10.07
CA THR A 55 -5.56 0.47 11.22
C THR A 55 -7.01 0.97 11.04
N VAL A 56 -7.89 0.07 10.66
CA VAL A 56 -9.32 0.33 10.44
C VAL A 56 -10.18 -0.66 11.23
N SER A 57 -11.47 -0.38 11.36
CA SER A 57 -12.40 -1.25 12.05
C SER A 57 -12.59 -2.58 11.30
N PRO A 58 -12.93 -3.67 12.00
CA PRO A 58 -13.31 -4.93 11.36
C PRO A 58 -14.46 -4.76 10.35
N GLN A 59 -15.40 -3.87 10.63
CA GLN A 59 -16.52 -3.59 9.75
C GLN A 59 -16.09 -2.91 8.44
N ALA A 60 -15.15 -1.99 8.52
CA ALA A 60 -14.58 -1.33 7.33
C ALA A 60 -13.87 -2.34 6.43
N ILE A 61 -13.09 -3.24 7.01
CA ILE A 61 -12.42 -4.32 6.25
C ILE A 61 -13.44 -5.28 5.65
N ALA A 62 -14.46 -5.68 6.39
CA ALA A 62 -15.51 -6.57 5.87
C ALA A 62 -16.20 -5.96 4.64
N THR A 63 -16.48 -4.66 4.68
CA THR A 63 -17.06 -3.94 3.54
C THR A 63 -16.10 -3.90 2.35
N ALA A 64 -14.84 -3.56 2.58
CA ALA A 64 -13.82 -3.52 1.53
C ALA A 64 -13.63 -4.89 0.87
N VAL A 65 -13.56 -5.96 1.66
CA VAL A 65 -13.41 -7.33 1.15
C VAL A 65 -14.61 -7.75 0.31
N ARG A 66 -15.84 -7.44 0.76
CA ARG A 66 -17.04 -7.74 -0.03
C ARG A 66 -17.03 -7.02 -1.39
N GLU A 67 -16.64 -5.77 -1.40
CA GLU A 67 -16.55 -5.00 -2.64
C GLU A 67 -15.45 -5.53 -3.57
N LEU A 68 -14.30 -5.90 -3.02
CA LEU A 68 -13.21 -6.52 -3.78
C LEU A 68 -13.61 -7.88 -4.33
N GLU A 69 -14.33 -8.68 -3.55
CA GLU A 69 -14.84 -9.99 -3.98
C GLU A 69 -15.86 -9.83 -5.11
N ALA A 70 -16.76 -8.84 -5.00
CA ALA A 70 -17.73 -8.54 -6.06
C ALA A 70 -17.05 -8.15 -7.38
N LEU A 71 -15.89 -7.51 -7.32
CA LEU A 71 -15.07 -7.17 -8.50
C LEU A 71 -14.22 -8.35 -9.00
N GLY A 72 -14.23 -9.47 -8.30
CA GLY A 72 -13.41 -10.64 -8.66
C GLY A 72 -11.92 -10.50 -8.32
N LEU A 73 -11.55 -9.55 -7.49
CA LEU A 73 -10.14 -9.24 -7.17
C LEU A 73 -9.61 -10.05 -5.99
N VAL A 74 -10.49 -10.53 -5.13
CA VAL A 74 -10.17 -11.44 -4.03
C VAL A 74 -11.22 -12.54 -3.96
N VAL A 75 -10.86 -13.65 -3.32
CA VAL A 75 -11.78 -14.74 -2.96
C VAL A 75 -11.68 -15.02 -1.47
N ARG A 76 -12.79 -15.44 -0.88
CA ARG A 76 -12.84 -15.90 0.51
C ARG A 76 -12.87 -17.41 0.52
N THR A 77 -11.92 -18.01 1.23
CA THR A 77 -11.79 -19.46 1.32
C THR A 77 -11.87 -19.86 2.79
N PRO A 78 -12.86 -20.69 3.20
CA PRO A 78 -12.90 -21.20 4.56
C PRO A 78 -11.65 -22.03 4.86
N ASP A 79 -11.16 -21.93 6.11
CA ASP A 79 -10.06 -22.79 6.55
C ASP A 79 -10.53 -24.25 6.58
N SER A 80 -9.67 -25.16 6.12
CA SER A 80 -9.96 -26.59 6.09
C SER A 80 -10.10 -27.22 7.49
N GLU A 81 -9.44 -26.64 8.49
CA GLU A 81 -9.40 -27.19 9.86
C GLU A 81 -10.29 -26.41 10.84
N ASP A 82 -10.32 -25.08 10.73
CA ASP A 82 -11.12 -24.21 11.60
C ASP A 82 -12.15 -23.43 10.77
N ARG A 83 -13.41 -23.86 10.84
CA ARG A 83 -14.52 -23.24 10.08
C ARG A 83 -14.81 -21.80 10.46
N ARG A 84 -14.31 -21.34 11.61
CA ARG A 84 -14.45 -19.93 12.03
C ARG A 84 -13.46 -19.01 11.35
N ARG A 85 -12.40 -19.59 10.76
CA ARG A 85 -11.37 -18.83 10.05
C ARG A 85 -11.69 -18.80 8.56
N VAL A 86 -11.67 -17.61 7.99
CA VAL A 86 -11.83 -17.40 6.55
C VAL A 86 -10.59 -16.69 6.02
N TRP A 87 -9.99 -17.28 5.01
CA TRP A 87 -8.84 -16.71 4.33
C TRP A 87 -9.30 -15.83 3.17
N ILE A 88 -8.64 -14.69 3.02
CA ILE A 88 -8.82 -13.79 1.90
C ILE A 88 -7.58 -13.93 1.02
N GLU A 89 -7.79 -14.26 -0.24
CA GLU A 89 -6.73 -14.52 -1.20
C GLU A 89 -6.87 -13.61 -2.40
N LEU A 90 -5.72 -13.14 -2.90
CA LEU A 90 -5.66 -12.36 -4.13
C LEU A 90 -5.88 -13.28 -5.34
N THR A 91 -6.75 -12.86 -6.26
CA THR A 91 -6.93 -13.55 -7.54
C THR A 91 -5.90 -13.05 -8.57
N GLU A 92 -5.76 -13.77 -9.68
CA GLU A 92 -4.95 -13.27 -10.80
C GLU A 92 -5.49 -11.93 -11.32
N THR A 93 -6.81 -11.81 -11.42
CA THR A 93 -7.48 -10.56 -11.79
C THR A 93 -7.14 -9.44 -10.80
N GLY A 94 -7.13 -9.76 -9.49
CA GLY A 94 -6.73 -8.82 -8.45
C GLY A 94 -5.28 -8.36 -8.59
N ARG A 95 -4.39 -9.27 -8.90
CA ARG A 95 -2.97 -8.96 -9.12
C ARG A 95 -2.77 -8.05 -10.34
N ALA A 96 -3.44 -8.37 -11.45
CA ALA A 96 -3.40 -7.55 -12.66
C ALA A 96 -3.95 -6.15 -12.39
N ARG A 97 -5.07 -6.04 -11.68
CA ARG A 97 -5.68 -4.76 -11.32
C ARG A 97 -4.77 -3.91 -10.44
N LEU A 98 -4.11 -4.53 -9.47
CA LEU A 98 -3.15 -3.83 -8.61
C LEU A 98 -2.00 -3.24 -9.42
N THR A 99 -1.47 -4.00 -10.38
CA THR A 99 -0.41 -3.54 -11.28
C THR A 99 -0.87 -2.36 -12.12
N GLU A 100 -2.07 -2.43 -12.71
CA GLU A 100 -2.65 -1.34 -13.51
C GLU A 100 -2.84 -0.06 -12.69
N GLU A 101 -3.40 -0.19 -11.48
CA GLU A 101 -3.65 0.95 -10.60
C GLU A 101 -2.35 1.63 -10.16
N ARG A 102 -1.30 0.85 -9.93
CA ARG A 102 0.02 1.37 -9.55
C ARG A 102 0.75 2.03 -10.72
N ALA A 103 0.56 1.52 -11.94
CA ALA A 103 1.23 2.04 -13.13
C ALA A 103 0.93 3.53 -13.38
N VAL A 104 -0.30 3.96 -13.17
CA VAL A 104 -0.71 5.36 -13.38
C VAL A 104 0.14 6.33 -12.52
N GLY A 105 0.31 6.02 -11.24
CA GLY A 105 1.12 6.82 -10.35
C GLY A 105 2.61 6.78 -10.68
N LEU A 106 3.11 5.59 -11.06
CA LEU A 106 4.51 5.42 -11.42
C LEU A 106 4.88 6.20 -12.69
N ASP A 107 4.02 6.21 -13.70
CA ASP A 107 4.24 6.98 -14.92
C ASP A 107 4.40 8.48 -14.62
N TRP A 108 3.57 9.01 -13.73
CA TRP A 108 3.71 10.38 -13.28
C TRP A 108 5.04 10.60 -12.55
N LEU A 109 5.40 9.70 -11.63
CA LEU A 109 6.62 9.86 -10.82
C LEU A 109 7.87 9.77 -11.68
N GLU A 110 7.93 8.84 -12.63
CA GLU A 110 9.04 8.74 -13.58
C GLU A 110 9.25 10.04 -14.36
N ARG A 111 8.17 10.59 -14.89
CA ARG A 111 8.23 11.86 -15.63
C ARG A 111 8.66 13.01 -14.73
N ALA A 112 8.11 13.07 -13.52
CA ALA A 112 8.46 14.14 -12.58
C ALA A 112 9.94 14.10 -12.20
N ILE A 113 10.49 12.90 -11.96
CA ILE A 113 11.92 12.72 -11.68
C ILE A 113 12.76 13.16 -12.89
N ALA A 114 12.40 12.70 -14.08
CA ALA A 114 13.14 13.01 -15.30
C ALA A 114 13.14 14.50 -15.63
N GLU A 115 12.03 15.18 -15.43
CA GLU A 115 11.86 16.58 -15.82
C GLU A 115 12.33 17.58 -14.77
N ARG A 116 12.27 17.23 -13.48
CA ARG A 116 12.45 18.17 -12.38
C ARG A 116 13.75 18.02 -11.61
N LEU A 117 14.36 16.83 -11.65
CA LEU A 117 15.60 16.56 -10.93
C LEU A 117 16.79 16.54 -11.87
N ASP A 118 17.89 17.17 -11.43
CA ASP A 118 19.18 17.01 -12.11
C ASP A 118 19.84 15.67 -11.75
N ALA A 119 20.98 15.37 -12.36
CA ALA A 119 21.67 14.10 -12.14
C ALA A 119 22.11 13.91 -10.69
N GLN A 120 22.54 14.96 -10.02
CA GLN A 120 22.98 14.91 -8.62
C GLN A 120 21.80 14.66 -7.67
N GLU A 121 20.69 15.33 -7.92
CA GLU A 121 19.47 15.15 -7.12
C GLU A 121 18.89 13.75 -7.27
N ARG A 122 18.98 13.13 -8.44
CA ARG A 122 18.59 11.72 -8.65
C ARG A 122 19.46 10.78 -7.82
N VAL A 123 20.78 11.02 -7.76
CA VAL A 123 21.69 10.25 -6.92
C VAL A 123 21.31 10.37 -5.44
N HIS A 124 21.00 11.60 -4.98
CA HIS A 124 20.54 11.83 -3.60
C HIS A 124 19.27 11.06 -3.30
N LEU A 125 18.31 11.06 -4.22
CA LEU A 125 17.06 10.34 -4.06
C LEU A 125 17.30 8.82 -3.98
N ASP A 126 18.10 8.27 -4.88
CA ASP A 126 18.44 6.83 -4.88
C ASP A 126 19.11 6.44 -3.57
N ASN A 127 20.02 7.25 -3.06
CA ASN A 127 20.73 7.00 -1.81
C ASN A 127 19.82 7.09 -0.58
N ALA A 128 18.70 7.82 -0.67
CA ALA A 128 17.73 7.92 0.42
C ALA A 128 16.77 6.72 0.50
N LEU A 129 16.56 5.99 -0.59
CA LEU A 129 15.58 4.90 -0.65
C LEU A 129 15.78 3.82 0.42
N PRO A 130 17.01 3.35 0.71
CA PRO A 130 17.21 2.36 1.79
C PRO A 130 16.75 2.87 3.16
N ALA A 131 17.01 4.14 3.46
CA ALA A 131 16.58 4.75 4.71
C ALA A 131 15.05 4.86 4.79
N LEU A 132 14.40 5.25 3.69
CA LEU A 132 12.95 5.33 3.62
C LEU A 132 12.28 3.95 3.78
N ARG A 133 12.87 2.91 3.20
CA ARG A 133 12.39 1.54 3.38
C ARG A 133 12.41 1.11 4.85
N LYS A 134 13.46 1.45 5.58
CA LYS A 134 13.57 1.12 7.01
C LYS A 134 12.47 1.75 7.86
N LEU A 135 11.91 2.89 7.43
CA LEU A 135 10.82 3.53 8.17
C LEU A 135 9.52 2.71 8.15
N ILE A 136 9.34 1.88 7.13
CA ILE A 136 8.13 1.06 6.99
C ILE A 136 8.37 -0.43 7.30
N GLU A 137 9.62 -0.83 7.53
CA GLU A 137 9.97 -2.16 7.96
C GLU A 137 9.81 -2.28 9.48
N GLY A 138 9.21 -3.36 9.98
CA GLY A 138 9.16 -3.65 11.40
C GLY A 138 7.83 -3.39 12.11
N GLY A 139 6.77 -3.07 11.39
CA GLY A 139 5.44 -2.88 11.98
C GLY A 139 5.24 -1.52 12.66
N PRO A 140 4.10 -1.30 13.32
CA PRO A 140 3.79 0.00 13.89
C PRO A 140 4.79 0.38 14.98
N VAL A 141 5.31 1.60 14.88
CA VAL A 141 6.11 2.22 15.92
C VAL A 141 5.14 2.68 17.01
N GLU A 142 5.26 2.09 18.21
CA GLU A 142 4.46 2.49 19.37
C GLU A 142 4.84 3.87 19.88
#